data_5d7db5eb3742ab9bd0d4ff19c80456e5
#
_entry.id   5d7db5eb3742ab9bd0d4ff19c80456e5
#
_cell.length_a   1.000
_cell.length_b   1.000
_cell.length_c   1.000
_cell.angle_alpha   90.00
_cell.angle_beta   90.00
_cell.angle_gamma   90.00
#
_symmetry.space_group_name_H-M   'P 1'
#
loop_
_entity.id
_entity.type
_entity.pdbx_description
1 polymer ?
#
loop_
_entity_poly.entity_id
_entity_poly.type
_entity_poly.pdbx_seq_one_letter_code
_entity_poly.pdbx_strand_id
1 'polypeptide(L)'
;MTRKLCVLVAVLAFTVGTASAQDAKAVLTAASKAMGALKSVQITGTGWNAAVGQSFGPEEDWPRFEVTRYTRTIDYDARSSREEFTRRQGNNPPRGGGGTPIQGEQQQVFIVSGTYAWNMQDGKPVPQPGLFLAGIPVAELRQLDILLTPHGFLRAAQAGNPTAVSLTLPASPGAITQNGKATLVSFTAMGKYKVVGTFNDQNLLEMVHTWIPNPVYGDMLYELRYTNYKDFGGVKFPTTLHIHHGDPRLSVAHNSMEVTLSSVQPNVTVPAVPVPDGVRTATAPPVRAESQKLADGIWFVGGGTHNSLAVEFRDFVTVIEAPLNEERSLAVLGEVSRLIPNKPIRYVVNTHHHFDHSGGLRTYLAQGATIVTHQRNREYYEQVLFNPAPRTLQPDRFSTFYPYFSAGRRPLPFETVNQKFVLSDGVRNVDLYPVQGLNHHPNMLIAYFPKEKILVNADLYTPPAQGAQAPAPNANMRSLNQNIQRLKLDVAQHVPLHGQPGPNDQFMQIVGKQSN
;
A
#
# COMPACT_ATOMS: atom_id res chain seq x y z
N MET A 1 -25.43 -48.66 19.49
CA MET A 1 -24.38 -48.63 18.47
C MET A 1 -23.61 -47.32 18.63
N THR A 2 -22.54 -47.35 19.37
CA THR A 2 -21.67 -46.23 19.71
C THR A 2 -20.53 -46.14 18.69
N ARG A 3 -20.55 -45.11 17.83
CA ARG A 3 -19.43 -44.80 16.94
C ARG A 3 -18.37 -44.03 17.73
N LYS A 4 -17.23 -44.64 17.97
CA LYS A 4 -16.02 -44.03 18.49
C LYS A 4 -15.42 -43.15 17.40
N LEU A 5 -15.39 -41.84 17.65
CA LEU A 5 -14.68 -40.84 16.82
C LEU A 5 -13.21 -40.89 17.22
N CYS A 6 -12.35 -41.47 16.39
CA CYS A 6 -10.90 -41.34 16.56
C CYS A 6 -10.45 -39.97 16.07
N VAL A 7 -10.14 -39.07 16.98
CA VAL A 7 -9.45 -37.81 16.68
C VAL A 7 -7.98 -38.12 16.46
N LEU A 8 -7.52 -38.07 15.24
CA LEU A 8 -6.10 -38.17 14.87
C LEU A 8 -5.45 -36.81 15.15
N VAL A 9 -4.79 -36.67 16.30
CA VAL A 9 -3.95 -35.51 16.60
C VAL A 9 -2.64 -35.71 15.81
N ALA A 10 -2.51 -35.02 14.70
CA ALA A 10 -1.26 -34.90 13.97
C ALA A 10 -0.34 -33.95 14.79
N VAL A 11 0.56 -34.51 15.57
CA VAL A 11 1.68 -33.78 16.19
C VAL A 11 2.64 -33.42 15.06
N LEU A 12 2.57 -32.18 14.55
CA LEU A 12 3.65 -31.61 13.75
C LEU A 12 4.87 -31.48 14.67
N ALA A 13 5.81 -32.39 14.53
CA ALA A 13 7.13 -32.26 15.12
C ALA A 13 7.84 -31.11 14.40
N PHE A 14 7.78 -29.89 14.96
CA PHE A 14 8.71 -28.84 14.61
C PHE A 14 10.10 -29.33 15.01
N THR A 15 10.93 -29.68 14.02
CA THR A 15 12.36 -29.85 14.23
C THR A 15 12.92 -28.48 14.61
N VAL A 16 13.12 -28.26 15.91
CA VAL A 16 13.71 -27.04 16.43
C VAL A 16 15.17 -27.03 15.98
N GLY A 17 15.50 -26.16 15.02
CA GLY A 17 16.88 -25.91 14.65
C GLY A 17 17.68 -25.42 15.86
N THR A 18 18.95 -25.81 15.99
CA THR A 18 19.82 -25.30 17.04
C THR A 18 20.21 -23.86 16.77
N ALA A 19 19.96 -22.95 17.71
CA ALA A 19 20.41 -21.56 17.66
C ALA A 19 21.58 -21.35 18.60
N SER A 20 22.65 -20.69 18.14
CA SER A 20 23.81 -20.33 18.97
C SER A 20 24.12 -18.83 18.81
N ALA A 21 24.37 -18.16 19.94
CA ALA A 21 24.84 -16.76 19.91
C ALA A 21 26.22 -16.68 19.26
N GLN A 22 26.45 -15.66 18.44
CA GLN A 22 27.73 -15.39 17.79
C GLN A 22 28.19 -13.96 18.07
N ASP A 23 29.52 -13.73 17.93
CA ASP A 23 30.04 -12.38 17.91
C ASP A 23 29.65 -11.66 16.61
N ALA A 24 28.71 -10.73 16.71
CA ALA A 24 28.20 -9.96 15.58
C ALA A 24 29.33 -9.21 14.84
N LYS A 25 30.37 -8.74 15.56
CA LYS A 25 31.51 -8.05 14.96
C LYS A 25 32.34 -8.99 14.07
N ALA A 26 32.56 -10.23 14.53
CA ALA A 26 33.24 -11.21 13.73
C ALA A 26 32.47 -11.58 12.46
N VAL A 27 31.13 -11.77 12.57
CA VAL A 27 30.26 -12.05 11.44
C VAL A 27 30.31 -10.92 10.42
N LEU A 28 30.14 -9.67 10.84
CA LEU A 28 30.18 -8.49 9.96
C LEU A 28 31.56 -8.28 9.33
N THR A 29 32.66 -8.61 10.04
CA THR A 29 33.99 -8.54 9.48
C THR A 29 34.16 -9.58 8.36
N ALA A 30 33.73 -10.83 8.59
CA ALA A 30 33.74 -11.88 7.58
C ALA A 30 32.90 -11.50 6.35
N ALA A 31 31.70 -10.97 6.56
CA ALA A 31 30.82 -10.53 5.48
C ALA A 31 31.43 -9.36 4.68
N SER A 32 32.02 -8.37 5.35
CA SER A 32 32.69 -7.25 4.68
C SER A 32 33.88 -7.72 3.83
N LYS A 33 34.66 -8.71 4.34
CA LYS A 33 35.75 -9.31 3.57
C LYS A 33 35.23 -10.08 2.36
N ALA A 34 34.11 -10.80 2.51
CA ALA A 34 33.52 -11.61 1.45
C ALA A 34 32.90 -10.74 0.35
N MET A 35 32.26 -9.60 0.71
CA MET A 35 31.53 -8.76 -0.21
C MET A 35 32.36 -7.62 -0.82
N GLY A 36 33.51 -7.30 -0.22
CA GLY A 36 34.36 -6.19 -0.66
C GLY A 36 33.85 -4.80 -0.23
N ALA A 37 34.71 -3.78 -0.41
CA ALA A 37 34.41 -2.41 -0.01
C ALA A 37 33.65 -1.66 -1.12
N LEU A 38 32.56 -1.00 -0.74
CA LEU A 38 31.72 -0.26 -1.69
C LEU A 38 31.32 1.11 -1.10
N LYS A 39 31.69 2.20 -1.78
CA LYS A 39 31.30 3.58 -1.41
C LYS A 39 30.10 4.06 -2.22
N SER A 40 30.05 3.65 -3.47
CA SER A 40 28.97 4.02 -4.40
C SER A 40 28.76 2.89 -5.40
N VAL A 41 27.59 2.84 -6.00
CA VAL A 41 27.28 1.86 -7.05
C VAL A 41 26.29 2.44 -8.05
N GLN A 42 26.48 2.11 -9.32
CA GLN A 42 25.42 2.24 -10.32
C GLN A 42 25.05 0.86 -10.80
N ILE A 43 23.77 0.56 -10.79
CA ILE A 43 23.19 -0.70 -11.26
C ILE A 43 22.19 -0.42 -12.36
N THR A 44 22.17 -1.28 -13.39
CA THR A 44 21.18 -1.23 -14.46
C THR A 44 20.58 -2.61 -14.71
N GLY A 45 19.34 -2.65 -15.17
CA GLY A 45 18.65 -3.92 -15.40
C GLY A 45 17.26 -3.75 -16.00
N THR A 46 16.51 -4.83 -15.95
CA THR A 46 15.10 -4.92 -16.35
C THR A 46 14.34 -5.81 -15.39
N GLY A 47 13.03 -5.78 -15.43
CA GLY A 47 12.23 -6.61 -14.54
C GLY A 47 10.75 -6.24 -14.54
N TRP A 48 10.16 -6.20 -13.36
CA TRP A 48 8.79 -5.74 -13.16
C TRP A 48 8.65 -5.04 -11.80
N ASN A 49 7.64 -4.19 -11.70
CA ASN A 49 7.18 -3.63 -10.42
C ASN A 49 5.66 -3.70 -10.33
N ALA A 50 5.12 -3.57 -9.12
CA ALA A 50 3.69 -3.67 -8.87
C ALA A 50 3.11 -2.38 -8.26
N ALA A 51 1.80 -2.19 -8.45
CA ALA A 51 1.02 -1.19 -7.74
C ALA A 51 0.60 -1.73 -6.37
N VAL A 52 1.39 -1.46 -5.34
CA VAL A 52 1.17 -1.96 -3.97
C VAL A 52 -0.17 -1.49 -3.42
N GLY A 53 -0.95 -2.43 -2.87
CA GLY A 53 -2.27 -2.15 -2.28
C GLY A 53 -3.40 -2.00 -3.28
N GLN A 54 -3.20 -2.35 -4.57
CA GLN A 54 -4.11 -2.09 -5.67
C GLN A 54 -4.56 -3.37 -6.40
N SER A 55 -4.62 -4.53 -5.71
CA SER A 55 -5.00 -5.80 -6.34
C SER A 55 -6.41 -5.76 -6.92
N PHE A 56 -6.62 -6.50 -8.02
CA PHE A 56 -7.94 -6.61 -8.64
C PHE A 56 -8.95 -7.23 -7.68
N GLY A 57 -8.59 -8.32 -7.02
CA GLY A 57 -9.39 -8.93 -5.95
C GLY A 57 -8.53 -9.24 -4.73
N PRO A 58 -9.14 -9.46 -3.55
CA PRO A 58 -8.41 -9.78 -2.32
C PRO A 58 -7.53 -11.03 -2.42
N GLU A 59 -7.89 -11.94 -3.32
CA GLU A 59 -7.22 -13.21 -3.59
C GLU A 59 -6.16 -13.14 -4.70
N GLU A 60 -5.90 -11.96 -5.25
CA GLU A 60 -4.95 -11.76 -6.35
C GLU A 60 -3.74 -10.95 -5.93
N ASP A 61 -2.63 -11.15 -6.64
CA ASP A 61 -1.41 -10.35 -6.50
C ASP A 61 -1.66 -8.90 -6.98
N TRP A 62 -0.76 -7.99 -6.62
CA TRP A 62 -0.85 -6.60 -7.09
C TRP A 62 -0.62 -6.52 -8.60
N PRO A 63 -1.26 -5.56 -9.30
CA PRO A 63 -1.04 -5.33 -10.71
C PRO A 63 0.42 -5.08 -11.02
N ARG A 64 0.99 -5.87 -11.93
CA ARG A 64 2.39 -5.78 -12.34
C ARG A 64 2.53 -4.98 -13.62
N PHE A 65 3.67 -4.32 -13.74
CA PHE A 65 4.10 -3.58 -14.92
C PHE A 65 5.49 -4.07 -15.31
N GLU A 66 5.73 -4.23 -16.61
CA GLU A 66 7.04 -4.55 -17.14
C GLU A 66 7.96 -3.34 -17.00
N VAL A 67 9.11 -3.51 -16.35
CA VAL A 67 10.19 -2.52 -16.26
C VAL A 67 11.18 -2.79 -17.37
N THR A 68 11.08 -2.00 -18.45
CA THR A 68 11.89 -2.16 -19.65
C THR A 68 13.30 -1.59 -19.48
N ARG A 69 13.47 -0.67 -18.53
CA ARG A 69 14.77 -0.09 -18.16
C ARG A 69 14.75 0.28 -16.69
N TYR A 70 15.80 -0.09 -16.01
CA TYR A 70 16.05 0.25 -14.61
C TYR A 70 17.46 0.75 -14.44
N THR A 71 17.66 1.85 -13.74
CA THR A 71 18.96 2.38 -13.34
C THR A 71 18.84 2.92 -11.93
N ARG A 72 19.75 2.52 -11.05
CA ARG A 72 19.86 3.11 -9.71
C ARG A 72 21.31 3.44 -9.40
N THR A 73 21.55 4.67 -8.98
CA THR A 73 22.85 5.15 -8.50
C THR A 73 22.72 5.42 -7.01
N ILE A 74 23.62 4.87 -6.21
CA ILE A 74 23.65 5.03 -4.76
C ILE A 74 25.02 5.56 -4.37
N ASP A 75 25.06 6.60 -3.53
CA ASP A 75 26.22 7.05 -2.78
C ASP A 75 25.95 6.80 -1.30
N TYR A 76 26.67 5.83 -0.73
CA TYR A 76 26.46 5.42 0.66
C TYR A 76 27.04 6.45 1.65
N ASP A 77 28.08 7.18 1.27
CA ASP A 77 28.71 8.19 2.13
C ASP A 77 27.84 9.46 2.19
N ALA A 78 27.32 9.91 1.05
CA ALA A 78 26.40 11.03 0.95
C ALA A 78 24.97 10.67 1.38
N ARG A 79 24.66 9.39 1.57
CA ARG A 79 23.29 8.88 1.82
C ARG A 79 22.31 9.41 0.79
N SER A 80 22.67 9.27 -0.49
CA SER A 80 21.85 9.72 -1.61
C SER A 80 21.62 8.58 -2.60
N SER A 81 20.49 8.63 -3.26
CA SER A 81 20.15 7.69 -4.33
C SER A 81 19.30 8.38 -5.39
N ARG A 82 19.59 8.06 -6.64
CA ARG A 82 18.76 8.35 -7.80
C ARG A 82 18.35 7.04 -8.45
N GLU A 83 17.06 6.77 -8.48
CA GLU A 83 16.46 5.59 -9.08
C GLU A 83 15.58 6.01 -10.25
N GLU A 84 15.81 5.42 -11.40
CA GLU A 84 15.09 5.71 -12.65
C GLU A 84 14.62 4.41 -13.27
N PHE A 85 13.36 4.36 -13.67
CA PHE A 85 12.87 3.25 -14.47
C PHE A 85 11.79 3.68 -15.45
N THR A 86 11.76 2.97 -16.57
CA THR A 86 10.70 3.04 -17.57
C THR A 86 9.87 1.78 -17.45
N ARG A 87 8.55 1.94 -17.36
CA ARG A 87 7.61 0.83 -17.25
C ARG A 87 6.47 0.96 -18.25
N ARG A 88 5.89 -0.19 -18.58
CA ARG A 88 4.69 -0.30 -19.42
C ARG A 88 3.79 -1.42 -18.94
N GLN A 89 2.58 -1.52 -19.48
CA GLN A 89 1.67 -2.62 -19.13
C GLN A 89 2.28 -3.99 -19.44
N GLY A 90 2.99 -4.12 -20.56
CA GLY A 90 3.54 -5.39 -21.03
C GLY A 90 2.43 -6.43 -21.25
N ASN A 91 2.75 -7.69 -20.98
CA ASN A 91 1.80 -8.81 -21.07
C ASN A 91 1.01 -9.04 -19.78
N ASN A 92 1.12 -8.14 -18.77
CA ASN A 92 0.39 -8.28 -17.53
C ASN A 92 -1.10 -8.00 -17.73
N PRO A 93 -1.99 -8.68 -16.98
CA PRO A 93 -3.43 -8.43 -17.05
C PRO A 93 -3.75 -6.94 -16.80
N PRO A 94 -4.51 -6.27 -17.68
CA PRO A 94 -4.83 -4.85 -17.55
C PRO A 94 -5.98 -4.63 -16.55
N ARG A 95 -5.83 -5.15 -15.33
CA ARG A 95 -6.84 -5.10 -14.28
C ARG A 95 -6.24 -4.80 -12.91
N GLY A 96 -7.03 -4.21 -12.01
CA GLY A 96 -6.64 -3.67 -10.72
C GLY A 96 -6.53 -2.15 -10.74
N GLY A 97 -6.09 -1.56 -9.64
CA GLY A 97 -5.87 -0.12 -9.50
C GLY A 97 -4.49 0.34 -9.97
N GLY A 98 -3.99 1.43 -9.37
CA GLY A 98 -2.64 1.95 -9.64
C GLY A 98 -2.43 2.50 -11.05
N GLY A 99 -3.51 2.99 -11.69
CA GLY A 99 -3.47 3.53 -13.04
C GLY A 99 -3.48 2.49 -14.16
N THR A 100 -3.86 1.24 -13.84
CA THR A 100 -3.98 0.14 -14.80
C THR A 100 -5.19 0.35 -15.75
N PRO A 101 -5.07 0.09 -17.06
CA PRO A 101 -3.84 -0.22 -17.81
C PRO A 101 -2.97 1.02 -18.08
N ILE A 102 -1.66 0.86 -17.97
CA ILE A 102 -0.73 1.92 -18.38
C ILE A 102 -0.77 2.07 -19.91
N GLN A 103 -1.00 3.30 -20.37
CA GLN A 103 -0.94 3.64 -21.78
C GLN A 103 0.48 4.06 -22.17
N GLY A 104 1.08 3.35 -23.12
CA GLY A 104 2.44 3.61 -23.55
C GLY A 104 3.50 3.29 -22.49
N GLU A 105 4.57 4.05 -22.48
CA GLU A 105 5.65 3.98 -21.50
C GLU A 105 5.55 5.12 -20.48
N GLN A 106 5.85 4.81 -19.23
CA GLN A 106 5.94 5.77 -18.13
C GLN A 106 7.35 5.79 -17.57
N GLN A 107 8.02 6.93 -17.60
CA GLN A 107 9.27 7.15 -16.91
C GLN A 107 9.00 7.62 -15.49
N GLN A 108 9.72 7.02 -14.53
CA GLN A 108 9.70 7.41 -13.13
C GLN A 108 11.12 7.68 -12.65
N VAL A 109 11.28 8.76 -11.89
CA VAL A 109 12.59 9.14 -11.33
C VAL A 109 12.39 9.54 -9.88
N PHE A 110 13.01 8.78 -8.99
CA PHE A 110 12.93 8.95 -7.54
C PHE A 110 14.29 9.33 -6.99
N ILE A 111 14.35 10.38 -6.19
CA ILE A 111 15.61 10.89 -5.64
C ILE A 111 15.46 11.06 -4.13
N VAL A 112 16.52 10.73 -3.41
CA VAL A 112 16.69 11.05 -2.00
C VAL A 112 18.10 11.58 -1.75
N SER A 113 18.21 12.60 -0.91
CA SER A 113 19.48 13.14 -0.45
C SER A 113 19.32 13.60 1.01
N GLY A 114 19.98 12.91 1.92
CA GLY A 114 19.77 13.11 3.35
C GLY A 114 18.31 12.92 3.76
N THR A 115 17.68 13.94 4.31
CA THR A 115 16.28 13.91 4.77
C THR A 115 15.27 14.40 3.74
N TYR A 116 15.69 14.68 2.51
CA TYR A 116 14.85 15.23 1.47
C TYR A 116 14.58 14.21 0.37
N ALA A 117 13.32 14.14 -0.09
CA ALA A 117 12.92 13.30 -1.22
C ALA A 117 12.15 14.11 -2.25
N TRP A 118 12.36 13.80 -3.52
CA TRP A 118 11.61 14.36 -4.63
C TRP A 118 11.56 13.39 -5.81
N ASN A 119 10.59 13.61 -6.68
CA ASN A 119 10.52 12.95 -7.98
C ASN A 119 10.89 13.96 -9.07
N MET A 120 11.26 13.45 -10.25
CA MET A 120 11.33 14.29 -11.45
C MET A 120 10.07 14.06 -12.28
N GLN A 121 9.41 15.14 -12.68
CA GLN A 121 8.28 15.11 -13.59
C GLN A 121 8.49 16.20 -14.65
N ASP A 122 8.48 15.82 -15.92
CA ASP A 122 8.74 16.73 -17.05
C ASP A 122 10.02 17.56 -16.87
N GLY A 123 11.08 16.90 -16.39
CA GLY A 123 12.37 17.52 -16.10
C GLY A 123 12.42 18.44 -14.87
N LYS A 124 11.34 18.57 -14.12
CA LYS A 124 11.25 19.44 -12.93
C LYS A 124 11.22 18.61 -11.64
N PRO A 125 11.85 19.09 -10.54
CA PRO A 125 11.77 18.45 -9.25
C PRO A 125 10.37 18.68 -8.63
N VAL A 126 9.72 17.60 -8.20
CA VAL A 126 8.45 17.60 -7.48
C VAL A 126 8.70 17.09 -6.06
N PRO A 127 8.64 17.94 -5.05
CA PRO A 127 8.88 17.57 -3.65
C PRO A 127 7.97 16.42 -3.20
N GLN A 128 8.48 15.55 -2.32
CA GLN A 128 7.75 14.44 -1.73
C GLN A 128 7.77 14.53 -0.19
N PRO A 129 7.13 15.54 0.40
CA PRO A 129 7.12 15.72 1.86
C PRO A 129 6.11 14.83 2.57
N GLY A 130 5.28 14.07 1.82
CA GLY A 130 4.18 13.24 2.33
C GLY A 130 4.59 11.83 2.72
N LEU A 131 3.57 10.98 2.87
CA LEU A 131 3.71 9.58 3.26
C LEU A 131 3.58 8.66 2.05
N PHE A 132 4.38 7.59 2.04
CA PHE A 132 4.17 6.46 1.13
C PHE A 132 3.12 5.52 1.72
N LEU A 133 2.15 5.09 0.91
CA LEU A 133 1.01 4.25 1.32
C LEU A 133 0.34 4.75 2.63
N ALA A 134 0.28 6.07 2.81
CA ALA A 134 -0.28 6.74 3.97
C ALA A 134 0.33 6.34 5.33
N GLY A 135 1.51 5.70 5.34
CA GLY A 135 2.16 5.20 6.54
C GLY A 135 3.54 5.79 6.83
N ILE A 136 4.51 5.62 5.93
CA ILE A 136 5.92 6.02 6.16
C ILE A 136 6.29 7.29 5.36
N PRO A 137 7.04 8.25 5.93
CA PRO A 137 7.57 9.38 5.17
C PRO A 137 8.40 8.91 3.96
N VAL A 138 8.17 9.52 2.79
CA VAL A 138 8.84 9.10 1.54
C VAL A 138 10.36 9.18 1.64
N ALA A 139 10.90 10.25 2.24
CA ALA A 139 12.34 10.38 2.43
C ALA A 139 12.92 9.28 3.33
N GLU A 140 12.18 8.91 4.38
CA GLU A 140 12.59 7.88 5.32
C GLU A 140 12.57 6.48 4.69
N LEU A 141 11.54 6.17 3.90
CA LEU A 141 11.50 4.93 3.14
C LEU A 141 12.70 4.82 2.19
N ARG A 142 12.98 5.87 1.41
CA ARG A 142 14.11 5.86 0.46
C ARG A 142 15.49 5.78 1.15
N GLN A 143 15.62 6.28 2.38
CA GLN A 143 16.81 6.06 3.20
C GLN A 143 16.89 4.61 3.70
N LEU A 144 15.76 4.02 4.08
CA LEU A 144 15.71 2.57 4.37
C LEU A 144 16.11 1.76 3.14
N ASP A 145 15.65 2.12 1.94
CA ASP A 145 16.01 1.42 0.71
C ASP A 145 17.52 1.44 0.41
N ILE A 146 18.22 2.51 0.79
CA ILE A 146 19.69 2.56 0.73
C ILE A 146 20.29 1.62 1.79
N LEU A 147 19.79 1.73 3.03
CA LEU A 147 20.29 0.96 4.17
C LEU A 147 20.07 -0.55 4.00
N LEU A 148 18.94 -0.95 3.42
CA LEU A 148 18.60 -2.36 3.25
C LEU A 148 19.35 -3.03 2.09
N THR A 149 20.06 -2.27 1.21
CA THR A 149 20.97 -2.89 0.22
C THR A 149 22.08 -3.67 0.90
N PRO A 150 22.71 -4.67 0.23
CA PRO A 150 23.72 -5.51 0.89
C PRO A 150 24.85 -4.75 1.58
N HIS A 151 25.44 -3.77 0.91
CA HIS A 151 26.52 -2.97 1.50
C HIS A 151 26.01 -1.87 2.44
N GLY A 152 24.80 -1.35 2.20
CA GLY A 152 24.09 -0.44 3.12
C GLY A 152 23.83 -1.09 4.47
N PHE A 153 23.37 -2.35 4.46
CA PHE A 153 23.15 -3.15 5.66
C PHE A 153 24.44 -3.33 6.47
N LEU A 154 25.54 -3.74 5.81
CA LEU A 154 26.82 -3.92 6.49
C LEU A 154 27.29 -2.64 7.18
N ARG A 155 27.22 -1.50 6.48
CA ARG A 155 27.63 -0.19 7.02
C ARG A 155 26.77 0.21 8.22
N ALA A 156 25.44 0.04 8.11
CA ALA A 156 24.52 0.39 9.18
C ALA A 156 24.68 -0.54 10.41
N ALA A 157 24.85 -1.84 10.19
CA ALA A 157 25.08 -2.80 11.27
C ALA A 157 26.41 -2.54 12.00
N GLN A 158 27.48 -2.22 11.28
CA GLN A 158 28.78 -1.88 11.87
C GLN A 158 28.76 -0.58 12.69
N ALA A 159 27.94 0.40 12.29
CA ALA A 159 27.79 1.65 13.01
C ALA A 159 26.82 1.55 14.20
N GLY A 160 26.04 0.48 14.29
CA GLY A 160 25.03 0.25 15.34
C GLY A 160 25.52 -0.71 16.44
N ASN A 161 24.56 -1.23 17.21
CA ASN A 161 24.78 -2.27 18.22
C ASN A 161 24.15 -3.58 17.75
N PRO A 162 24.78 -4.31 16.81
CA PRO A 162 24.21 -5.53 16.25
C PRO A 162 24.31 -6.72 17.22
N THR A 163 23.34 -7.62 17.09
CA THR A 163 23.37 -8.97 17.67
C THR A 163 23.41 -10.00 16.55
N ALA A 164 24.05 -11.14 16.77
CA ALA A 164 24.11 -12.22 15.79
C ALA A 164 23.72 -13.56 16.40
N VAL A 165 22.98 -14.36 15.61
CA VAL A 165 22.57 -15.73 15.97
C VAL A 165 22.75 -16.61 14.74
N SER A 166 23.45 -17.74 14.91
CA SER A 166 23.48 -18.79 13.88
C SER A 166 22.35 -19.77 14.07
N LEU A 167 21.73 -20.12 12.96
CA LEU A 167 20.67 -21.12 12.88
C LEU A 167 21.11 -22.26 11.99
N THR A 168 20.83 -23.49 12.41
CA THR A 168 20.85 -24.66 11.52
C THR A 168 19.42 -24.97 11.16
N LEU A 169 19.06 -24.77 9.89
CA LEU A 169 17.72 -24.99 9.37
C LEU A 169 17.67 -26.36 8.69
N PRO A 170 16.54 -27.09 8.75
CA PRO A 170 16.39 -28.30 7.96
C PRO A 170 16.48 -27.96 6.48
N ALA A 171 17.16 -28.80 5.71
CA ALA A 171 17.20 -28.65 4.26
C ALA A 171 15.77 -28.80 3.70
N SER A 172 15.28 -27.78 3.04
CA SER A 172 13.99 -27.83 2.35
C SER A 172 14.11 -27.18 0.97
N PRO A 173 13.33 -27.65 -0.03
CA PRO A 173 13.26 -26.99 -1.33
C PRO A 173 12.87 -25.53 -1.15
N GLY A 174 13.65 -24.59 -1.70
CA GLY A 174 13.42 -23.15 -1.55
C GLY A 174 13.96 -22.53 -0.25
N ALA A 175 14.73 -23.30 0.57
CA ALA A 175 15.42 -22.74 1.72
C ALA A 175 16.37 -21.61 1.29
N ILE A 176 16.45 -20.56 2.12
CA ILE A 176 17.28 -19.38 1.90
C ILE A 176 18.77 -19.73 1.85
N THR A 177 19.16 -20.89 2.39
CA THR A 177 20.57 -21.35 2.42
C THR A 177 20.69 -22.75 1.88
N GLN A 178 21.65 -22.98 0.97
CA GLN A 178 21.85 -24.28 0.33
C GLN A 178 22.29 -25.39 1.31
N ASN A 179 22.98 -25.03 2.40
CA ASN A 179 23.56 -25.99 3.38
C ASN A 179 22.84 -25.99 4.73
N GLY A 180 21.65 -25.40 4.83
CA GLY A 180 20.87 -25.36 6.06
C GLY A 180 21.46 -24.50 7.19
N LYS A 181 22.54 -23.74 6.94
CA LYS A 181 23.14 -22.80 7.91
C LYS A 181 22.83 -21.35 7.50
N ALA A 182 22.25 -20.58 8.41
CA ALA A 182 22.02 -19.17 8.27
C ALA A 182 22.55 -18.41 9.47
N THR A 183 23.15 -17.26 9.25
CA THR A 183 23.52 -16.34 10.33
C THR A 183 22.64 -15.10 10.23
N LEU A 184 21.86 -14.85 11.28
CA LEU A 184 21.02 -13.66 11.38
C LEU A 184 21.77 -12.59 12.15
N VAL A 185 21.84 -11.39 11.57
CA VAL A 185 22.33 -10.19 12.25
C VAL A 185 21.21 -9.20 12.37
N SER A 186 20.95 -8.70 13.57
CA SER A 186 19.87 -7.73 13.81
C SER A 186 20.38 -6.50 14.57
N PHE A 187 19.81 -5.34 14.23
CA PHE A 187 20.04 -4.05 14.91
C PHE A 187 18.82 -3.14 14.74
N THR A 188 18.83 -2.02 15.45
CA THR A 188 17.80 -0.97 15.28
C THR A 188 18.35 0.14 14.41
N ALA A 189 17.68 0.40 13.28
CA ALA A 189 17.99 1.49 12.38
C ALA A 189 17.09 2.70 12.65
N MET A 190 17.63 3.92 12.43
CA MET A 190 16.89 5.20 12.57
C MET A 190 16.11 5.32 13.90
N GLY A 191 16.61 4.67 14.96
CA GLY A 191 16.01 4.71 16.30
C GLY A 191 14.71 3.92 16.49
N LYS A 192 14.14 3.33 15.42
CA LYS A 192 12.82 2.66 15.50
C LYS A 192 12.65 1.40 14.66
N TYR A 193 13.38 1.23 13.56
CA TYR A 193 13.21 0.08 12.69
C TYR A 193 14.11 -1.07 13.12
N LYS A 194 13.53 -2.18 13.53
CA LYS A 194 14.27 -3.43 13.73
C LYS A 194 14.60 -4.01 12.36
N VAL A 195 15.90 -4.07 12.04
CA VAL A 195 16.41 -4.62 10.78
C VAL A 195 17.05 -5.96 11.05
N VAL A 196 16.78 -6.96 10.23
CA VAL A 196 17.36 -8.30 10.32
C VAL A 196 17.89 -8.70 8.95
N GLY A 197 19.20 -9.00 8.90
CA GLY A 197 19.87 -9.56 7.72
C GLY A 197 20.19 -11.03 7.90
N THR A 198 20.00 -11.81 6.85
CA THR A 198 20.32 -13.24 6.80
C THR A 198 21.51 -13.46 5.87
N PHE A 199 22.59 -13.97 6.42
CA PHE A 199 23.82 -14.34 5.71
C PHE A 199 23.87 -15.85 5.48
N ASN A 200 24.32 -16.24 4.30
CA ASN A 200 24.62 -17.65 3.99
C ASN A 200 26.00 -18.09 4.50
N ASP A 201 26.36 -19.34 4.23
CA ASP A 201 27.66 -19.95 4.61
C ASP A 201 28.87 -19.33 3.90
N GLN A 202 28.67 -18.58 2.81
CA GLN A 202 29.68 -17.77 2.11
C GLN A 202 29.81 -16.35 2.66
N ASN A 203 29.10 -16.02 3.74
CA ASN A 203 28.99 -14.69 4.32
C ASN A 203 28.42 -13.64 3.36
N LEU A 204 27.56 -14.04 2.41
CA LEU A 204 26.82 -13.15 1.53
C LEU A 204 25.43 -12.90 2.11
N LEU A 205 24.97 -11.66 2.03
CA LEU A 205 23.65 -11.27 2.52
C LEU A 205 22.57 -11.69 1.51
N GLU A 206 21.71 -12.64 1.87
CA GLU A 206 20.68 -13.17 0.97
C GLU A 206 19.31 -12.53 1.19
N MET A 207 19.06 -12.05 2.40
CA MET A 207 17.79 -11.43 2.73
C MET A 207 17.99 -10.36 3.80
N VAL A 208 17.29 -9.26 3.64
CA VAL A 208 17.12 -8.25 4.69
C VAL A 208 15.64 -7.96 4.84
N HIS A 209 15.17 -7.89 6.07
CA HIS A 209 13.82 -7.48 6.33
C HIS A 209 13.73 -6.52 7.52
N THR A 210 12.70 -5.73 7.47
CA THR A 210 12.27 -4.81 8.53
C THR A 210 10.75 -4.70 8.49
N TRP A 211 10.17 -3.89 9.35
CA TRP A 211 8.76 -3.54 9.31
C TRP A 211 8.61 -2.05 9.12
N ILE A 212 7.66 -1.65 8.29
CA ILE A 212 7.31 -0.25 8.06
C ILE A 212 5.85 -0.01 8.40
N PRO A 213 5.46 1.19 8.87
CA PRO A 213 4.08 1.46 9.22
C PRO A 213 3.19 1.48 7.98
N ASN A 214 2.05 0.82 8.06
CA ASN A 214 1.01 0.82 7.03
C ASN A 214 -0.38 0.80 7.69
N PRO A 215 -1.32 1.66 7.28
CA PRO A 215 -2.64 1.72 7.92
C PRO A 215 -3.47 0.45 7.72
N VAL A 216 -3.23 -0.30 6.63
CA VAL A 216 -3.95 -1.56 6.36
C VAL A 216 -3.28 -2.75 7.04
N TYR A 217 -1.97 -2.95 6.84
CA TYR A 217 -1.25 -4.12 7.36
C TYR A 217 -0.69 -3.95 8.77
N GLY A 218 -0.64 -2.74 9.31
CA GLY A 218 0.04 -2.48 10.59
C GLY A 218 1.55 -2.32 10.42
N ASP A 219 2.34 -2.97 11.26
CA ASP A 219 3.77 -3.08 11.07
C ASP A 219 4.01 -4.04 9.89
N MET A 220 3.94 -3.49 8.68
CA MET A 220 4.00 -4.22 7.42
C MET A 220 5.41 -4.74 7.17
N LEU A 221 5.56 -6.04 6.96
CA LEU A 221 6.83 -6.63 6.56
C LEU A 221 7.33 -5.96 5.27
N TYR A 222 8.60 -5.54 5.28
CA TYR A 222 9.33 -5.05 4.13
C TYR A 222 10.61 -5.88 3.98
N GLU A 223 10.66 -6.72 2.96
CA GLU A 223 11.70 -7.72 2.77
C GLU A 223 12.34 -7.57 1.39
N LEU A 224 13.68 -7.62 1.38
CA LEU A 224 14.50 -7.60 0.17
C LEU A 224 15.33 -8.89 0.11
N ARG A 225 15.24 -9.59 -1.02
CA ARG A 225 16.02 -10.81 -1.30
C ARG A 225 17.04 -10.54 -2.37
N TYR A 226 18.22 -11.12 -2.19
CA TYR A 226 19.41 -10.93 -3.00
C TYR A 226 19.95 -12.27 -3.44
N THR A 227 19.97 -12.50 -4.76
CA THR A 227 20.46 -13.77 -5.31
C THR A 227 21.42 -13.54 -6.47
N ASN A 228 22.04 -14.63 -6.94
CA ASN A 228 22.92 -14.60 -8.10
C ASN A 228 24.10 -13.63 -7.95
N TYR A 229 24.81 -13.70 -6.83
CA TYR A 229 25.97 -12.87 -6.58
C TYR A 229 27.07 -13.11 -7.61
N LYS A 230 27.67 -12.02 -8.12
CA LYS A 230 28.84 -12.02 -9.01
C LYS A 230 29.91 -11.09 -8.45
N ASP A 231 31.14 -11.31 -8.88
CA ASP A 231 32.29 -10.45 -8.55
C ASP A 231 32.47 -9.37 -9.61
N PHE A 232 32.56 -8.13 -9.16
CA PHE A 232 32.76 -6.96 -10.00
C PHE A 232 34.04 -6.23 -9.57
N GLY A 233 35.19 -6.84 -9.84
CA GLY A 233 36.50 -6.26 -9.50
C GLY A 233 36.79 -6.26 -8.00
N GLY A 234 36.47 -7.37 -7.30
CA GLY A 234 36.65 -7.53 -5.86
C GLY A 234 35.46 -7.09 -5.02
N VAL A 235 34.37 -6.62 -5.65
CA VAL A 235 33.09 -6.31 -4.99
C VAL A 235 32.05 -7.35 -5.42
N LYS A 236 31.57 -8.16 -4.49
CA LYS A 236 30.46 -9.08 -4.76
C LYS A 236 29.13 -8.36 -4.58
N PHE A 237 28.30 -8.40 -5.62
CA PHE A 237 27.00 -7.79 -5.65
C PHE A 237 25.97 -8.75 -6.26
N PRO A 238 24.71 -8.78 -5.75
CA PRO A 238 23.66 -9.62 -6.31
C PRO A 238 23.23 -9.12 -7.69
N THR A 239 22.87 -10.02 -8.59
CA THR A 239 22.32 -9.66 -9.90
C THR A 239 20.82 -9.87 -10.00
N THR A 240 20.17 -10.36 -8.95
CA THR A 240 18.71 -10.39 -8.84
C THR A 240 18.31 -9.75 -7.51
N LEU A 241 17.42 -8.76 -7.61
CA LEU A 241 16.82 -8.03 -6.49
C LEU A 241 15.33 -8.32 -6.50
N HIS A 242 14.79 -8.83 -5.38
CA HIS A 242 13.36 -9.11 -5.23
C HIS A 242 12.83 -8.45 -3.96
N ILE A 243 11.71 -7.74 -4.05
CA ILE A 243 11.15 -6.93 -2.96
C ILE A 243 9.73 -7.39 -2.63
N HIS A 244 9.47 -7.59 -1.35
CA HIS A 244 8.16 -7.87 -0.79
C HIS A 244 7.67 -6.73 0.11
N HIS A 245 6.37 -6.47 0.07
CA HIS A 245 5.63 -5.69 1.06
C HIS A 245 4.50 -6.55 1.62
N GLY A 246 4.44 -6.70 2.93
CA GLY A 246 3.44 -7.54 3.59
C GLY A 246 3.87 -9.00 3.78
N ASP A 247 3.14 -9.69 4.64
CA ASP A 247 3.39 -11.07 5.02
C ASP A 247 2.56 -12.01 4.13
N PRO A 248 3.19 -12.93 3.37
CA PRO A 248 2.47 -13.88 2.50
C PRO A 248 1.51 -14.82 3.25
N ARG A 249 1.65 -14.92 4.57
CA ARG A 249 0.70 -15.68 5.42
C ARG A 249 -0.61 -14.94 5.64
N LEU A 250 -0.64 -13.62 5.46
CA LEU A 250 -1.82 -12.77 5.63
C LEU A 250 -2.51 -12.44 4.32
N SER A 251 -1.74 -12.28 3.24
CA SER A 251 -2.27 -11.93 1.92
C SER A 251 -1.41 -12.56 0.83
N VAL A 252 -2.04 -12.98 -0.25
CA VAL A 252 -1.35 -13.44 -1.47
C VAL A 252 -0.59 -12.30 -2.12
N ALA A 253 -1.12 -11.08 -2.05
CA ALA A 253 -0.49 -9.88 -2.58
C ALA A 253 0.63 -9.41 -1.65
N HIS A 254 1.88 -9.66 -2.03
CA HIS A 254 3.06 -9.26 -1.29
C HIS A 254 4.27 -8.96 -2.19
N ASN A 255 4.27 -9.42 -3.43
CA ASN A 255 5.38 -9.21 -4.37
C ASN A 255 5.28 -7.81 -4.99
N SER A 256 6.26 -6.95 -4.77
CA SER A 256 6.21 -5.56 -5.23
C SER A 256 7.19 -5.22 -6.35
N MET A 257 8.32 -5.91 -6.45
CA MET A 257 9.32 -5.64 -7.48
C MET A 257 10.29 -6.81 -7.65
N GLU A 258 10.72 -7.05 -8.88
CA GLU A 258 11.89 -7.86 -9.19
C GLU A 258 12.68 -7.23 -10.31
N VAL A 259 14.01 -7.14 -10.14
CA VAL A 259 14.94 -6.62 -11.15
C VAL A 259 16.09 -7.59 -11.33
N THR A 260 16.35 -7.96 -12.58
CA THR A 260 17.56 -8.67 -12.99
C THR A 260 18.55 -7.65 -13.56
N LEU A 261 19.73 -7.57 -12.94
CA LEU A 261 20.75 -6.61 -13.30
C LEU A 261 21.58 -7.11 -14.49
N SER A 262 21.72 -6.26 -15.50
CA SER A 262 22.60 -6.45 -16.64
C SER A 262 23.99 -5.84 -16.42
N SER A 263 24.10 -4.83 -15.54
CA SER A 263 25.36 -4.18 -15.19
C SER A 263 25.39 -3.76 -13.72
N VAL A 264 26.56 -3.91 -13.11
CA VAL A 264 26.90 -3.38 -11.78
C VAL A 264 28.24 -2.68 -11.89
N GLN A 265 28.31 -1.41 -11.58
CA GLN A 265 29.52 -0.60 -11.59
C GLN A 265 29.82 -0.12 -10.15
N PRO A 266 30.72 -0.79 -9.43
CA PRO A 266 31.10 -0.39 -8.09
C PRO A 266 32.03 0.83 -8.10
N ASN A 267 31.92 1.62 -7.02
CA ASN A 267 32.78 2.77 -6.74
C ASN A 267 32.82 3.82 -7.87
N VAL A 268 31.67 4.03 -8.53
CA VAL A 268 31.53 5.10 -9.55
C VAL A 268 31.64 6.46 -8.91
N THR A 269 32.15 7.44 -9.66
CA THR A 269 32.08 8.84 -9.23
C THR A 269 30.61 9.29 -9.33
N VAL A 270 30.00 9.57 -8.18
CA VAL A 270 28.62 10.09 -8.14
C VAL A 270 28.68 11.60 -8.03
N PRO A 271 28.12 12.36 -9.00
CA PRO A 271 27.99 13.79 -8.86
C PRO A 271 27.15 14.13 -7.60
N ALA A 272 27.51 15.20 -6.90
CA ALA A 272 26.71 15.67 -5.78
C ALA A 272 25.25 15.88 -6.24
N VAL A 273 24.31 15.45 -5.42
CA VAL A 273 22.87 15.60 -5.67
C VAL A 273 22.38 16.80 -4.83
N PRO A 274 22.46 18.04 -5.35
CA PRO A 274 22.00 19.19 -4.61
C PRO A 274 20.48 19.12 -4.40
N VAL A 275 20.05 19.43 -3.20
CA VAL A 275 18.62 19.52 -2.89
C VAL A 275 18.08 20.83 -3.45
N PRO A 276 17.11 20.80 -4.38
CA PRO A 276 16.50 22.02 -4.93
C PRO A 276 15.83 22.85 -3.81
N ASP A 277 15.85 24.17 -3.92
CA ASP A 277 15.27 25.04 -2.89
C ASP A 277 13.79 24.78 -2.65
N GLY A 278 13.01 24.56 -3.72
CA GLY A 278 11.60 24.17 -3.60
C GLY A 278 11.37 22.84 -2.87
N VAL A 279 12.34 21.91 -2.91
CA VAL A 279 12.29 20.66 -2.15
C VAL A 279 12.66 20.90 -0.68
N ARG A 280 13.67 21.75 -0.44
CA ARG A 280 14.16 22.06 0.89
C ARG A 280 13.10 22.73 1.76
N THR A 281 12.26 23.57 1.16
CA THR A 281 11.22 24.34 1.85
C THR A 281 9.85 23.70 1.83
N ALA A 282 9.67 22.62 1.06
CA ALA A 282 8.40 21.93 0.97
C ALA A 282 8.03 21.23 2.30
N THR A 283 6.80 21.43 2.73
CA THR A 283 6.22 20.74 3.88
C THR A 283 5.00 19.91 3.43
N ALA A 284 4.71 18.83 4.14
CA ALA A 284 3.47 18.11 3.92
C ALA A 284 2.29 19.04 4.21
N PRO A 285 1.28 19.08 3.32
CA PRO A 285 0.07 19.83 3.61
C PRO A 285 -0.60 19.27 4.87
N PRO A 286 -1.16 20.15 5.73
CA PRO A 286 -1.87 19.68 6.92
C PRO A 286 -3.09 18.82 6.49
N VAL A 287 -3.34 17.76 7.22
CA VAL A 287 -4.55 16.94 7.00
C VAL A 287 -5.75 17.73 7.53
N ARG A 288 -6.71 17.97 6.66
CA ARG A 288 -7.92 18.73 6.96
C ARG A 288 -9.12 18.17 6.22
N ALA A 289 -10.31 18.44 6.72
CA ALA A 289 -11.57 18.13 6.08
C ALA A 289 -12.32 19.43 5.81
N GLU A 290 -12.81 19.58 4.57
CA GLU A 290 -13.59 20.73 4.12
C GLU A 290 -14.91 20.20 3.56
N SER A 291 -16.02 20.75 4.03
CA SER A 291 -17.33 20.28 3.63
C SER A 291 -18.01 21.18 2.60
N GLN A 292 -18.73 20.55 1.67
CA GLN A 292 -19.64 21.18 0.73
C GLN A 292 -21.03 20.52 0.86
N LYS A 293 -22.06 21.30 1.11
CA LYS A 293 -23.42 20.79 1.12
C LYS A 293 -23.86 20.46 -0.31
N LEU A 294 -24.23 19.20 -0.56
CA LEU A 294 -24.74 18.73 -1.86
C LEU A 294 -26.27 18.78 -1.91
N ALA A 295 -26.89 18.38 -0.81
CA ALA A 295 -28.34 18.42 -0.62
C ALA A 295 -28.64 18.53 0.88
N ASP A 296 -29.90 18.60 1.24
CA ASP A 296 -30.28 18.61 2.64
C ASP A 296 -29.86 17.29 3.30
N GLY A 297 -29.03 17.39 4.38
CA GLY A 297 -28.48 16.24 5.09
C GLY A 297 -27.44 15.42 4.31
N ILE A 298 -26.85 15.95 3.23
CA ILE A 298 -25.78 15.29 2.46
C ILE A 298 -24.64 16.27 2.22
N TRP A 299 -23.44 15.91 2.69
CA TRP A 299 -22.24 16.72 2.54
C TRP A 299 -21.11 15.93 1.89
N PHE A 300 -20.49 16.51 0.90
CA PHE A 300 -19.18 16.11 0.40
C PHE A 300 -18.12 16.60 1.39
N VAL A 301 -17.20 15.74 1.79
CA VAL A 301 -16.13 16.03 2.75
C VAL A 301 -14.78 15.82 2.06
N GLY A 302 -14.30 16.91 1.46
CA GLY A 302 -13.03 17.01 0.77
C GLY A 302 -11.88 17.46 1.68
N GLY A 303 -10.91 18.14 1.11
CA GLY A 303 -9.74 18.69 1.80
C GLY A 303 -8.46 17.85 1.66
N GLY A 304 -8.45 16.89 0.73
CA GLY A 304 -7.30 16.04 0.40
C GLY A 304 -7.45 15.45 -1.00
N THR A 305 -6.65 14.43 -1.29
CA THR A 305 -6.70 13.67 -2.56
C THR A 305 -7.87 12.68 -2.61
N HIS A 306 -8.35 12.26 -1.44
CA HIS A 306 -9.44 11.29 -1.26
C HIS A 306 -10.54 11.91 -0.40
N ASN A 307 -11.77 11.69 -0.79
CA ASN A 307 -12.95 12.32 -0.22
C ASN A 307 -13.82 11.30 0.50
N SER A 308 -14.72 11.82 1.34
CA SER A 308 -15.79 11.07 1.99
C SER A 308 -17.11 11.80 1.80
N LEU A 309 -18.24 11.16 2.07
CA LEU A 309 -19.52 11.82 2.22
C LEU A 309 -20.03 11.61 3.64
N ALA A 310 -20.65 12.65 4.21
CA ALA A 310 -21.43 12.54 5.41
C ALA A 310 -22.93 12.59 5.05
N VAL A 311 -23.68 11.63 5.53
CA VAL A 311 -25.11 11.46 5.28
C VAL A 311 -25.85 11.44 6.60
N GLU A 312 -26.69 12.44 6.80
CA GLU A 312 -27.53 12.56 7.98
C GLU A 312 -28.81 11.75 7.82
N PHE A 313 -29.05 10.84 8.74
CA PHE A 313 -30.31 10.15 8.97
C PHE A 313 -31.00 10.72 10.21
N ARG A 314 -32.25 10.31 10.47
CA ARG A 314 -33.02 10.83 11.62
C ARG A 314 -32.26 10.67 12.94
N ASP A 315 -31.68 9.49 13.21
CA ASP A 315 -31.11 9.17 14.52
C ASP A 315 -29.60 8.85 14.47
N PHE A 316 -28.97 8.89 13.29
CA PHE A 316 -27.57 8.54 13.09
C PHE A 316 -26.96 9.21 11.85
N VAL A 317 -25.64 9.07 11.71
CA VAL A 317 -24.89 9.46 10.53
C VAL A 317 -24.28 8.23 9.88
N THR A 318 -24.24 8.22 8.53
CA THR A 318 -23.42 7.31 7.74
C THR A 318 -22.30 8.11 7.08
N VAL A 319 -21.08 7.60 7.14
CA VAL A 319 -19.98 8.11 6.32
C VAL A 319 -19.74 7.15 5.17
N ILE A 320 -19.60 7.66 3.95
CA ILE A 320 -19.22 6.88 2.78
C ILE A 320 -17.76 7.18 2.51
N GLU A 321 -16.94 6.15 2.56
CA GLU A 321 -15.49 6.03 2.43
C GLU A 321 -14.68 6.48 3.64
N ALA A 322 -13.66 5.64 3.94
CA ALA A 322 -12.70 5.83 5.02
C ALA A 322 -11.26 5.80 4.47
N PRO A 323 -10.85 6.84 3.72
CA PRO A 323 -9.61 6.81 2.96
C PRO A 323 -8.36 6.98 3.82
N LEU A 324 -7.22 6.55 3.24
CA LEU A 324 -5.85 6.79 3.64
C LEU A 324 -5.48 6.22 5.02
N ASN A 325 -5.77 6.91 6.11
CA ASN A 325 -5.31 6.56 7.45
C ASN A 325 -6.18 7.13 8.57
N GLU A 326 -5.78 6.89 9.82
CA GLU A 326 -6.46 7.40 11.01
C GLU A 326 -6.52 8.93 11.03
N GLU A 327 -5.42 9.64 10.71
CA GLU A 327 -5.36 11.09 10.77
C GLU A 327 -6.41 11.73 9.84
N ARG A 328 -6.53 11.22 8.59
CA ARG A 328 -7.56 11.66 7.66
C ARG A 328 -8.97 11.36 8.17
N SER A 329 -9.18 10.17 8.72
CA SER A 329 -10.48 9.79 9.28
C SER A 329 -10.88 10.67 10.47
N LEU A 330 -9.93 11.02 11.34
CA LEU A 330 -10.19 11.92 12.47
C LEU A 330 -10.56 13.34 12.02
N ALA A 331 -9.94 13.85 10.95
CA ALA A 331 -10.33 15.12 10.35
C ALA A 331 -11.77 15.06 9.80
N VAL A 332 -12.12 13.97 9.10
CA VAL A 332 -13.50 13.76 8.61
C VAL A 332 -14.49 13.66 9.77
N LEU A 333 -14.18 12.88 10.81
CA LEU A 333 -15.02 12.73 12.00
C LEU A 333 -15.25 14.07 12.71
N GLY A 334 -14.21 14.90 12.84
CA GLY A 334 -14.30 16.24 13.41
C GLY A 334 -15.25 17.15 12.63
N GLU A 335 -15.11 17.13 11.29
CA GLU A 335 -15.98 17.91 10.41
C GLU A 335 -17.44 17.41 10.45
N VAL A 336 -17.65 16.09 10.43
CA VAL A 336 -18.98 15.48 10.55
C VAL A 336 -19.65 15.87 11.89
N SER A 337 -18.92 15.85 12.99
CA SER A 337 -19.44 16.25 14.31
C SER A 337 -19.83 17.72 14.36
N ARG A 338 -19.09 18.57 13.63
CA ARG A 338 -19.43 20.01 13.50
C ARG A 338 -20.69 20.24 12.68
N LEU A 339 -20.86 19.48 11.59
CA LEU A 339 -22.02 19.60 10.69
C LEU A 339 -23.29 19.00 11.27
N ILE A 340 -23.16 17.86 11.93
CA ILE A 340 -24.29 17.05 12.44
C ILE A 340 -24.01 16.72 13.91
N PRO A 341 -24.21 17.69 14.81
CA PRO A 341 -23.97 17.47 16.23
C PRO A 341 -24.97 16.47 16.82
N ASN A 342 -24.55 15.78 17.88
CA ASN A 342 -25.39 14.90 18.71
C ASN A 342 -25.95 13.64 18.02
N LYS A 343 -25.46 13.27 16.82
CA LYS A 343 -25.80 11.99 16.18
C LYS A 343 -24.59 11.09 16.08
N PRO A 344 -24.70 9.81 16.49
CA PRO A 344 -23.59 8.85 16.38
C PRO A 344 -23.36 8.49 14.90
N ILE A 345 -22.10 8.24 14.56
CA ILE A 345 -21.77 7.58 13.28
C ILE A 345 -22.06 6.10 13.46
N ARG A 346 -23.14 5.63 12.84
CA ARG A 346 -23.59 4.24 12.93
C ARG A 346 -22.96 3.34 11.86
N TYR A 347 -22.77 3.88 10.68
CA TYR A 347 -22.24 3.13 9.54
C TYR A 347 -21.09 3.86 8.86
N VAL A 348 -20.11 3.10 8.42
CA VAL A 348 -19.14 3.52 7.41
C VAL A 348 -19.27 2.59 6.21
N VAL A 349 -19.59 3.15 5.04
CA VAL A 349 -19.64 2.41 3.79
C VAL A 349 -18.26 2.47 3.16
N ASN A 350 -17.70 1.32 2.83
CA ASN A 350 -16.45 1.22 2.11
C ASN A 350 -16.70 0.64 0.71
N THR A 351 -16.22 1.33 -0.31
CA THR A 351 -16.47 0.96 -1.70
C THR A 351 -15.70 -0.28 -2.12
N HIS A 352 -14.42 -0.39 -1.76
CA HIS A 352 -13.56 -1.54 -2.08
C HIS A 352 -12.31 -1.59 -1.20
N HIS A 353 -11.48 -2.65 -1.35
CA HIS A 353 -10.41 -2.97 -0.41
C HIS A 353 -9.06 -2.29 -0.67
N HIS A 354 -8.89 -1.51 -1.73
CA HIS A 354 -7.63 -0.83 -1.99
C HIS A 354 -7.18 -0.01 -0.78
N PHE A 355 -5.86 0.10 -0.57
CA PHE A 355 -5.29 0.69 0.65
C PHE A 355 -5.72 2.14 0.87
N ASP A 356 -5.78 2.90 -0.21
CA ASP A 356 -6.17 4.31 -0.20
C ASP A 356 -7.66 4.54 0.10
N HIS A 357 -8.51 3.50 -0.01
CA HIS A 357 -9.93 3.52 0.34
C HIS A 357 -10.26 2.86 1.67
N SER A 358 -9.42 1.95 2.16
CA SER A 358 -9.71 1.16 3.35
C SER A 358 -8.88 1.52 4.58
N GLY A 359 -7.80 2.31 4.43
CA GLY A 359 -6.84 2.56 5.49
C GLY A 359 -7.40 3.28 6.73
N GLY A 360 -8.54 3.96 6.60
CA GLY A 360 -9.20 4.64 7.70
C GLY A 360 -10.28 3.83 8.44
N LEU A 361 -10.67 2.65 7.94
CA LEU A 361 -11.79 1.86 8.49
C LEU A 361 -11.64 1.52 9.97
N ARG A 362 -10.41 1.28 10.43
CA ARG A 362 -10.12 0.98 11.84
C ARG A 362 -10.53 2.11 12.78
N THR A 363 -10.41 3.36 12.33
CA THR A 363 -10.81 4.54 13.10
C THR A 363 -12.32 4.56 13.33
N TYR A 364 -13.12 4.26 12.30
CA TYR A 364 -14.57 4.21 12.42
C TYR A 364 -15.04 3.04 13.29
N LEU A 365 -14.38 1.88 13.17
CA LEU A 365 -14.69 0.75 14.03
C LEU A 365 -14.39 1.05 15.50
N ALA A 366 -13.30 1.78 15.80
CA ALA A 366 -12.97 2.25 17.15
C ALA A 366 -14.01 3.24 17.70
N GLN A 367 -14.78 3.93 16.84
CA GLN A 367 -15.90 4.79 17.21
C GLN A 367 -17.23 4.03 17.36
N GLY A 368 -17.23 2.71 17.14
CA GLY A 368 -18.43 1.88 17.25
C GLY A 368 -19.25 1.79 15.97
N ALA A 369 -18.75 2.26 14.84
CA ALA A 369 -19.45 2.16 13.57
C ALA A 369 -19.45 0.73 13.03
N THR A 370 -20.53 0.37 12.31
CA THR A 370 -20.62 -0.87 11.53
C THR A 370 -20.08 -0.62 10.12
N ILE A 371 -19.23 -1.50 9.63
CA ILE A 371 -18.69 -1.43 8.26
C ILE A 371 -19.69 -2.05 7.30
N VAL A 372 -20.08 -1.29 6.27
CA VAL A 372 -20.91 -1.77 5.16
C VAL A 372 -20.00 -1.90 3.93
N THR A 373 -19.83 -3.12 3.42
CA THR A 373 -18.96 -3.39 2.28
C THR A 373 -19.48 -4.56 1.45
N HIS A 374 -18.89 -4.80 0.26
CA HIS A 374 -19.22 -5.98 -0.51
C HIS A 374 -18.87 -7.26 0.25
N GLN A 375 -19.73 -8.30 0.16
CA GLN A 375 -19.58 -9.55 0.92
C GLN A 375 -18.19 -10.20 0.77
N ARG A 376 -17.61 -10.17 -0.43
CA ARG A 376 -16.28 -10.77 -0.68
C ARG A 376 -15.11 -10.00 -0.07
N ASN A 377 -15.28 -8.75 0.34
CA ASN A 377 -14.22 -7.98 0.98
C ASN A 377 -14.10 -8.30 2.48
N ARG A 378 -15.15 -8.87 3.09
CA ARG A 378 -15.21 -9.09 4.53
C ARG A 378 -14.07 -9.97 5.03
N GLU A 379 -13.83 -11.12 4.40
CA GLU A 379 -12.80 -12.06 4.83
C GLU A 379 -11.40 -11.39 4.77
N TYR A 380 -11.12 -10.64 3.70
CA TYR A 380 -9.88 -9.87 3.59
C TYR A 380 -9.73 -8.87 4.74
N TYR A 381 -10.79 -8.14 5.09
CA TYR A 381 -10.71 -7.20 6.21
C TYR A 381 -10.47 -7.90 7.54
N GLU A 382 -11.14 -9.01 7.80
CA GLU A 382 -10.94 -9.79 9.02
C GLU A 382 -9.51 -10.34 9.13
N GLN A 383 -8.93 -10.80 8.01
CA GLN A 383 -7.59 -11.40 7.98
C GLN A 383 -6.46 -10.35 7.95
N VAL A 384 -6.63 -9.26 7.23
CA VAL A 384 -5.57 -8.29 6.95
C VAL A 384 -5.74 -7.02 7.77
N LEU A 385 -6.84 -6.30 7.58
CA LEU A 385 -7.03 -4.97 8.17
C LEU A 385 -7.27 -5.03 9.69
N PHE A 386 -8.03 -6.01 10.15
CA PHE A 386 -8.35 -6.23 11.56
C PHE A 386 -7.54 -7.34 12.22
N ASN A 387 -6.53 -7.85 11.53
CA ASN A 387 -5.58 -8.80 12.10
C ASN A 387 -4.92 -8.20 13.35
N PRO A 388 -4.61 -9.05 14.38
CA PRO A 388 -3.85 -8.64 15.57
C PRO A 388 -2.38 -8.33 15.31
N ALA A 389 -1.97 -8.17 14.07
CA ALA A 389 -0.59 -7.79 13.74
C ALA A 389 -0.16 -6.56 14.55
N PRO A 390 1.10 -6.50 14.99
CA PRO A 390 1.60 -5.37 15.74
C PRO A 390 1.41 -4.05 14.97
N ARG A 391 1.11 -2.98 15.72
CA ARG A 391 1.05 -1.59 15.25
C ARG A 391 1.90 -0.73 16.16
N THR A 392 3.15 -1.13 16.32
CA THR A 392 4.09 -0.46 17.24
C THR A 392 4.74 0.76 16.61
N LEU A 393 4.88 0.74 15.27
CA LEU A 393 5.46 1.84 14.51
C LEU A 393 4.48 3.00 14.28
N GLN A 394 3.19 2.68 14.18
CA GLN A 394 2.10 3.66 14.06
C GLN A 394 0.87 3.12 14.80
N PRO A 395 0.82 3.25 16.13
CA PRO A 395 -0.34 2.86 16.92
C PRO A 395 -1.60 3.62 16.49
N ASP A 396 -2.76 2.94 16.50
CA ASP A 396 -4.06 3.51 16.19
C ASP A 396 -5.05 3.31 17.34
N ARG A 397 -6.17 4.02 17.30
CA ARG A 397 -7.22 3.93 18.32
C ARG A 397 -7.83 2.55 18.42
N PHE A 398 -8.00 1.85 17.30
CA PHE A 398 -8.56 0.51 17.29
C PHE A 398 -7.68 -0.48 18.07
N SER A 399 -6.37 -0.34 18.04
CA SER A 399 -5.44 -1.20 18.78
C SER A 399 -5.70 -1.16 20.29
N THR A 400 -6.19 -0.04 20.81
CA THR A 400 -6.58 0.11 22.22
C THR A 400 -7.83 -0.73 22.57
N PHE A 401 -8.74 -0.89 21.62
CA PHE A 401 -9.99 -1.63 21.80
C PHE A 401 -9.92 -3.09 21.34
N TYR A 402 -8.82 -3.45 20.68
CA TYR A 402 -8.63 -4.78 20.08
C TYR A 402 -8.87 -5.94 21.05
N PRO A 403 -8.46 -5.90 22.35
CA PRO A 403 -8.74 -6.99 23.30
C PRO A 403 -10.22 -7.36 23.43
N TYR A 404 -11.13 -6.44 23.18
CA TYR A 404 -12.58 -6.71 23.19
C TYR A 404 -13.04 -7.58 22.03
N PHE A 405 -12.39 -7.45 20.87
CA PHE A 405 -12.72 -8.21 19.66
C PHE A 405 -11.92 -9.52 19.59
N SER A 406 -10.62 -9.49 19.92
CA SER A 406 -9.72 -10.65 19.84
C SER A 406 -10.05 -11.77 20.82
N ALA A 407 -10.68 -11.45 21.95
CA ALA A 407 -11.09 -12.44 22.94
C ALA A 407 -12.34 -13.24 22.52
N GLY A 408 -12.79 -13.12 21.26
CA GLY A 408 -14.01 -13.77 20.76
C GLY A 408 -15.29 -13.25 21.45
N ARG A 409 -15.19 -12.16 22.20
CA ARG A 409 -16.30 -11.62 22.98
C ARG A 409 -17.31 -10.87 22.13
N ARG A 410 -16.89 -10.31 20.98
CA ARG A 410 -17.77 -9.66 20.01
C ARG A 410 -17.24 -9.85 18.60
N PRO A 411 -18.09 -10.29 17.64
CA PRO A 411 -17.73 -10.30 16.23
C PRO A 411 -17.55 -8.85 15.75
N LEU A 412 -16.69 -8.66 14.76
CA LEU A 412 -16.55 -7.37 14.08
C LEU A 412 -17.90 -7.02 13.42
N PRO A 413 -18.40 -5.78 13.61
CA PRO A 413 -19.69 -5.37 13.08
C PRO A 413 -19.59 -5.10 11.57
N PHE A 414 -20.05 -6.05 10.78
CA PHE A 414 -20.17 -5.94 9.33
C PHE A 414 -21.62 -6.09 8.88
N GLU A 415 -22.03 -5.23 7.95
CA GLU A 415 -23.14 -5.44 7.04
C GLU A 415 -22.61 -5.68 5.64
N THR A 416 -23.04 -6.76 4.99
CA THR A 416 -22.49 -7.14 3.70
C THR A 416 -23.48 -6.98 2.57
N VAL A 417 -22.98 -6.42 1.45
CA VAL A 417 -23.75 -6.19 0.24
C VAL A 417 -23.41 -7.26 -0.77
N ASN A 418 -24.41 -8.00 -1.26
CA ASN A 418 -24.26 -9.01 -2.31
C ASN A 418 -24.92 -8.59 -3.63
N GLN A 419 -26.15 -8.06 -3.58
CA GLN A 419 -26.87 -7.55 -4.77
C GLN A 419 -27.28 -6.10 -4.61
N LYS A 420 -28.02 -5.82 -3.58
CA LYS A 420 -28.47 -4.48 -3.19
C LYS A 420 -28.58 -4.43 -1.68
N PHE A 421 -28.20 -3.30 -1.11
CA PHE A 421 -28.47 -3.00 0.30
C PHE A 421 -29.01 -1.58 0.41
N VAL A 422 -30.02 -1.36 1.24
CA VAL A 422 -30.62 -0.04 1.43
C VAL A 422 -30.40 0.41 2.86
N LEU A 423 -29.62 1.48 3.03
CA LEU A 423 -29.58 2.22 4.28
C LEU A 423 -30.78 3.15 4.32
N SER A 424 -31.62 3.02 5.34
CA SER A 424 -32.88 3.79 5.45
C SER A 424 -33.24 4.10 6.90
N ASP A 425 -33.89 5.25 7.11
CA ASP A 425 -34.57 5.63 8.35
C ASP A 425 -36.09 5.82 8.12
N GLY A 426 -36.61 5.37 6.97
CA GLY A 426 -37.97 5.56 6.53
C GLY A 426 -38.23 6.89 5.82
N VAL A 427 -37.31 7.85 5.87
CA VAL A 427 -37.40 9.17 5.20
C VAL A 427 -36.37 9.32 4.10
N ARG A 428 -35.12 8.92 4.41
CA ARG A 428 -34.00 8.92 3.48
C ARG A 428 -33.57 7.50 3.14
N ASN A 429 -33.29 7.27 1.87
CA ASN A 429 -32.72 6.03 1.38
C ASN A 429 -31.37 6.28 0.70
N VAL A 430 -30.41 5.41 0.98
CA VAL A 430 -29.16 5.29 0.22
C VAL A 430 -29.08 3.86 -0.28
N ASP A 431 -29.14 3.70 -1.58
CA ASP A 431 -29.05 2.40 -2.26
C ASP A 431 -27.59 2.07 -2.56
N LEU A 432 -27.09 0.95 -2.06
CA LEU A 432 -25.76 0.44 -2.32
C LEU A 432 -25.85 -0.70 -3.33
N TYR A 433 -25.07 -0.62 -4.40
CA TYR A 433 -25.07 -1.62 -5.47
C TYR A 433 -23.65 -2.07 -5.79
N PRO A 434 -23.43 -3.39 -5.97
CA PRO A 434 -22.21 -3.91 -6.60
C PRO A 434 -22.16 -3.50 -8.07
N VAL A 435 -21.00 -3.04 -8.51
CA VAL A 435 -20.70 -2.75 -9.92
C VAL A 435 -20.25 -4.02 -10.62
N GLN A 436 -20.75 -4.27 -11.81
CA GLN A 436 -20.42 -5.45 -12.63
C GLN A 436 -19.52 -5.05 -13.81
N GLY A 437 -18.67 -5.99 -14.23
CA GLY A 437 -17.85 -5.83 -15.43
C GLY A 437 -16.71 -4.81 -15.30
N LEU A 438 -16.19 -4.59 -14.10
CA LEU A 438 -15.05 -3.70 -13.87
C LEU A 438 -13.72 -4.42 -14.07
N ASN A 439 -12.74 -3.69 -14.61
CA ASN A 439 -11.33 -4.09 -14.59
C ASN A 439 -10.57 -3.51 -13.39
N HIS A 440 -11.16 -2.55 -12.68
CA HIS A 440 -10.54 -1.94 -11.51
C HIS A 440 -10.64 -2.85 -10.27
N HIS A 441 -11.85 -3.28 -9.94
CA HIS A 441 -12.12 -4.10 -8.78
C HIS A 441 -13.47 -4.84 -8.93
N PRO A 442 -13.55 -6.18 -8.80
CA PRO A 442 -14.77 -6.95 -9.08
C PRO A 442 -15.85 -6.80 -8.01
N ASN A 443 -15.45 -6.35 -6.80
CA ASN A 443 -16.31 -6.28 -5.62
C ASN A 443 -16.53 -4.83 -5.16
N MET A 444 -16.57 -3.89 -6.10
CA MET A 444 -16.74 -2.46 -5.82
C MET A 444 -18.22 -2.11 -5.63
N LEU A 445 -18.48 -1.22 -4.67
CA LEU A 445 -19.78 -0.64 -4.44
C LEU A 445 -19.88 0.78 -4.98
N ILE A 446 -21.06 1.13 -5.47
CA ILE A 446 -21.52 2.51 -5.68
C ILE A 446 -22.67 2.80 -4.72
N ALA A 447 -22.82 4.07 -4.31
CA ALA A 447 -23.94 4.52 -3.51
C ALA A 447 -24.82 5.49 -4.31
N TYR A 448 -26.13 5.26 -4.29
CA TYR A 448 -27.09 6.08 -5.03
C TYR A 448 -28.15 6.65 -4.10
N PHE A 449 -28.44 7.93 -4.27
CA PHE A 449 -29.48 8.68 -3.56
C PHE A 449 -30.67 8.91 -4.50
N PRO A 450 -31.73 8.08 -4.41
CA PRO A 450 -32.80 8.11 -5.39
C PRO A 450 -33.57 9.46 -5.46
N LYS A 451 -33.74 10.10 -4.30
CA LYS A 451 -34.45 11.38 -4.22
C LYS A 451 -33.63 12.54 -4.79
N GLU A 452 -32.36 12.59 -4.46
CA GLU A 452 -31.43 13.64 -4.85
C GLU A 452 -30.77 13.38 -6.20
N LYS A 453 -30.92 12.16 -6.76
CA LYS A 453 -30.30 11.69 -8.02
C LYS A 453 -28.77 11.82 -8.01
N ILE A 454 -28.15 11.62 -6.83
CA ILE A 454 -26.72 11.67 -6.64
C ILE A 454 -26.15 10.27 -6.73
N LEU A 455 -25.08 10.08 -7.52
CA LEU A 455 -24.33 8.85 -7.63
C LEU A 455 -22.90 9.03 -7.10
N VAL A 456 -22.54 8.29 -6.06
CA VAL A 456 -21.20 8.26 -5.48
C VAL A 456 -20.42 7.08 -6.06
N ASN A 457 -19.21 7.33 -6.52
CA ASN A 457 -18.32 6.31 -7.07
C ASN A 457 -16.87 6.55 -6.67
N ALA A 458 -16.11 5.48 -6.51
CA ALA A 458 -14.65 5.49 -6.39
C ALA A 458 -14.03 5.07 -7.73
N ASP A 459 -12.96 5.72 -8.18
CA ASP A 459 -12.08 5.31 -9.28
C ASP A 459 -12.72 5.05 -10.66
N LEU A 460 -14.04 5.25 -10.78
CA LEU A 460 -14.75 4.95 -12.02
C LEU A 460 -14.89 6.17 -12.92
N TYR A 461 -15.16 7.31 -12.32
CA TYR A 461 -15.28 8.58 -13.01
C TYR A 461 -14.98 9.74 -12.08
N THR A 462 -14.08 10.61 -12.49
CA THR A 462 -13.81 11.91 -11.88
C THR A 462 -14.19 13.00 -12.88
N PRO A 463 -15.15 13.87 -12.56
CA PRO A 463 -15.50 15.01 -13.42
C PRO A 463 -14.26 15.86 -13.69
N PRO A 464 -14.02 16.28 -14.96
CA PRO A 464 -12.94 17.19 -15.27
C PRO A 464 -13.14 18.54 -14.58
N ALA A 465 -12.04 19.18 -14.20
CA ALA A 465 -12.10 20.54 -13.65
C ALA A 465 -12.74 21.51 -14.66
N GLN A 466 -13.36 22.56 -14.15
CA GLN A 466 -13.98 23.57 -15.01
C GLN A 466 -12.98 24.15 -16.02
N GLY A 467 -13.32 24.11 -17.29
CA GLY A 467 -12.46 24.56 -18.38
C GLY A 467 -11.38 23.55 -18.82
N ALA A 468 -11.25 22.42 -18.16
CA ALA A 468 -10.35 21.38 -18.60
C ALA A 468 -10.93 20.60 -19.80
N GLN A 469 -10.05 20.11 -20.67
CA GLN A 469 -10.46 19.23 -21.76
C GLN A 469 -11.02 17.92 -21.19
N ALA A 470 -12.19 17.52 -21.68
CA ALA A 470 -12.80 16.26 -21.30
C ALA A 470 -11.89 15.07 -21.72
N PRO A 471 -11.62 14.13 -20.82
CA PRO A 471 -10.81 12.97 -21.15
C PRO A 471 -11.53 12.06 -22.17
N ALA A 472 -10.77 11.22 -22.86
CA ALA A 472 -11.36 10.13 -23.61
C ALA A 472 -12.03 9.10 -22.66
N PRO A 473 -13.15 8.47 -23.07
CA PRO A 473 -13.83 7.49 -22.23
C PRO A 473 -12.94 6.26 -22.03
N ASN A 474 -12.65 5.92 -20.79
CA ASN A 474 -11.90 4.71 -20.42
C ASN A 474 -12.82 3.52 -20.10
N ALA A 475 -12.25 2.36 -19.82
CA ALA A 475 -13.01 1.14 -19.51
C ALA A 475 -13.88 1.30 -18.26
N ASN A 476 -13.40 1.96 -17.20
CA ASN A 476 -14.15 2.16 -15.96
C ASN A 476 -15.37 3.05 -16.17
N MET A 477 -15.24 4.14 -16.94
CA MET A 477 -16.37 5.02 -17.30
C MET A 477 -17.44 4.28 -18.10
N ARG A 478 -17.03 3.44 -19.06
CA ARG A 478 -17.94 2.61 -19.84
C ARG A 478 -18.68 1.60 -18.96
N SER A 479 -17.97 0.91 -18.06
CA SER A 479 -18.59 -0.01 -17.10
C SER A 479 -19.54 0.70 -16.15
N LEU A 480 -19.19 1.91 -15.66
CA LEU A 480 -20.10 2.71 -14.83
C LEU A 480 -21.39 3.04 -15.58
N ASN A 481 -21.28 3.50 -16.84
CA ASN A 481 -22.45 3.80 -17.67
C ASN A 481 -23.36 2.57 -17.90
N GLN A 482 -22.76 1.42 -18.19
CA GLN A 482 -23.51 0.16 -18.34
C GLN A 482 -24.26 -0.22 -17.04
N ASN A 483 -23.64 0.01 -15.87
CA ASN A 483 -24.29 -0.24 -14.58
C ASN A 483 -25.40 0.76 -14.27
N ILE A 484 -25.23 2.04 -14.60
CA ILE A 484 -26.30 3.06 -14.50
C ILE A 484 -27.52 2.62 -15.33
N GLN A 485 -27.30 2.18 -16.56
CA GLN A 485 -28.36 1.69 -17.45
C GLN A 485 -28.99 0.38 -16.94
N ARG A 486 -28.18 -0.60 -16.53
CA ARG A 486 -28.65 -1.89 -15.98
C ARG A 486 -29.52 -1.70 -14.74
N LEU A 487 -29.13 -0.80 -13.86
CA LEU A 487 -29.83 -0.50 -12.61
C LEU A 487 -30.94 0.52 -12.79
N LYS A 488 -31.08 1.11 -13.99
CA LYS A 488 -32.06 2.17 -14.33
C LYS A 488 -31.98 3.35 -13.37
N LEU A 489 -30.76 3.81 -13.07
CA LEU A 489 -30.54 4.94 -12.17
C LEU A 489 -30.77 6.27 -12.93
N ASP A 490 -31.56 7.14 -12.35
CA ASP A 490 -31.76 8.51 -12.84
C ASP A 490 -30.75 9.45 -12.16
N VAL A 491 -29.57 9.61 -12.77
CA VAL A 491 -28.45 10.35 -12.19
C VAL A 491 -28.46 11.80 -12.68
N ALA A 492 -28.42 12.76 -11.77
CA ALA A 492 -28.23 14.18 -12.05
C ALA A 492 -26.78 14.64 -11.73
N GLN A 493 -26.15 14.05 -10.70
CA GLN A 493 -24.84 14.45 -10.25
C GLN A 493 -23.97 13.24 -9.90
N HIS A 494 -22.70 13.28 -10.33
CA HIS A 494 -21.65 12.37 -9.90
C HIS A 494 -20.83 12.97 -8.75
N VAL A 495 -20.59 12.17 -7.72
CA VAL A 495 -19.74 12.54 -6.59
C VAL A 495 -18.60 11.52 -6.50
N PRO A 496 -17.41 11.88 -7.00
CA PRO A 496 -16.27 11.01 -6.98
C PRO A 496 -15.60 11.01 -5.61
N LEU A 497 -14.99 9.89 -5.24
CA LEU A 497 -14.14 9.83 -4.06
C LEU A 497 -12.70 10.30 -4.35
N HIS A 498 -12.40 10.57 -5.64
CA HIS A 498 -11.24 11.33 -6.10
C HIS A 498 -11.69 12.51 -6.96
N GLY A 499 -11.34 13.74 -6.58
CA GLY A 499 -11.70 14.96 -7.30
C GLY A 499 -12.96 15.65 -6.76
N GLN A 500 -13.65 16.40 -7.61
CA GLN A 500 -14.79 17.24 -7.21
C GLN A 500 -16.10 16.74 -7.82
N PRO A 501 -17.24 16.96 -7.14
CA PRO A 501 -18.55 16.66 -7.69
C PRO A 501 -18.81 17.38 -9.02
N GLY A 502 -19.53 16.74 -9.93
CA GLY A 502 -19.90 17.32 -11.23
C GLY A 502 -21.22 16.80 -11.76
N PRO A 503 -21.82 17.51 -12.74
CA PRO A 503 -23.11 17.15 -13.30
C PRO A 503 -23.00 15.90 -14.21
N ASN A 504 -24.09 15.15 -14.30
CA ASN A 504 -24.17 13.96 -15.16
C ASN A 504 -24.01 14.28 -16.65
N ASP A 505 -24.40 15.47 -17.10
CA ASP A 505 -24.27 15.86 -18.51
C ASP A 505 -22.83 15.80 -19.00
N GLN A 506 -21.85 16.18 -18.15
CA GLN A 506 -20.42 16.03 -18.47
C GLN A 506 -20.03 14.56 -18.67
N PHE A 507 -20.52 13.67 -17.82
CA PHE A 507 -20.30 12.24 -17.95
C PHE A 507 -20.88 11.69 -19.24
N MET A 508 -22.14 12.03 -19.54
CA MET A 508 -22.83 11.59 -20.75
C MET A 508 -22.16 12.10 -22.02
N GLN A 509 -21.64 13.33 -22.04
CA GLN A 509 -20.85 13.86 -23.15
C GLN A 509 -19.55 13.08 -23.39
N ILE A 510 -18.92 12.55 -22.32
CA ILE A 510 -17.70 11.77 -22.43
C ILE A 510 -18.00 10.36 -22.94
N VAL A 511 -18.94 9.65 -22.31
CA VAL A 511 -19.24 8.25 -22.65
C VAL A 511 -20.05 8.11 -23.94
N GLY A 512 -20.75 9.15 -24.37
CA GLY A 512 -21.48 9.20 -25.65
C GLY A 512 -20.57 9.42 -26.87
N LYS A 513 -19.32 9.85 -26.68
CA LYS A 513 -18.34 9.90 -27.76
C LYS A 513 -17.94 8.48 -28.13
N GLN A 514 -18.44 7.99 -29.24
CA GLN A 514 -17.95 6.74 -29.82
C GLN A 514 -16.45 6.88 -30.11
N SER A 515 -15.68 5.88 -29.72
CA SER A 515 -14.28 5.76 -30.18
C SER A 515 -14.30 5.56 -31.68
N ASN A 516 -13.99 6.60 -32.45
CA ASN A 516 -13.71 6.46 -33.87
C ASN A 516 -12.40 5.73 -34.06
#